data_725b64e57865d8950185d7e5b1044a84
#
_entry.id   725b64e57865d8950185d7e5b1044a84
#
_cell.length_a   1.000
_cell.length_b   1.000
_cell.length_c   1.000
_cell.angle_alpha   90.00
_cell.angle_beta   90.00
_cell.angle_gamma   90.00
#
_symmetry.space_group_name_H-M   'P 1'
#
loop_
_entity.id
_entity.type
_entity.pdbx_description
1 polymer ?
#
loop_
_entity_poly.entity_id
_entity_poly.type
_entity_poly.pdbx_seq_one_letter_code
_entity_poly.pdbx_strand_id
1 'polypeptide(L)'
;MSWKKYLGNEGETLACQYLQGLGMQIVARNWHFRHYELDIIAKQHGEIHVIEVKTRRSDQYIEISDLVRRAQIERILSATQAYVETYHCTEPVLLDLLVIITNAAGTEFEFYPDAFHDSF
;
A
#
# COMPACT_ATOMS: atom_id res chain seq x y z
N MET A 1 -19.27 -7.13 -1.84
CA MET A 1 -18.60 -5.86 -1.49
C MET A 1 -17.22 -6.17 -0.97
N SER A 2 -16.21 -5.54 -1.52
CA SER A 2 -14.86 -5.77 -1.03
C SER A 2 -14.69 -5.13 0.35
N TRP A 3 -13.87 -5.77 1.16
CA TRP A 3 -13.50 -5.27 2.48
C TRP A 3 -12.89 -3.88 2.42
N LYS A 4 -12.05 -3.67 1.41
CA LYS A 4 -11.41 -2.38 1.14
C LYS A 4 -12.45 -1.29 0.85
N LYS A 5 -13.49 -1.63 0.09
CA LYS A 5 -14.57 -0.70 -0.22
C LYS A 5 -15.42 -0.39 1.01
N TYR A 6 -15.57 -1.37 1.90
CA TYR A 6 -16.33 -1.19 3.15
C TYR A 6 -15.64 -0.18 4.08
N LEU A 7 -14.31 -0.30 4.25
CA LEU A 7 -13.55 0.67 5.05
C LEU A 7 -13.48 2.04 4.36
N GLY A 8 -13.57 2.05 3.03
CA GLY A 8 -13.68 3.26 2.24
C GLY A 8 -12.64 4.31 2.58
N ASN A 9 -13.10 5.57 2.54
CA ASN A 9 -12.23 6.72 2.78
C ASN A 9 -11.67 6.76 4.20
N GLU A 10 -12.38 6.19 5.17
CA GLU A 10 -11.93 6.18 6.55
C GLU A 10 -10.68 5.33 6.74
N GLY A 11 -10.67 4.12 6.15
CA GLY A 11 -9.50 3.24 6.21
C GLY A 11 -8.29 3.85 5.52
N GLU A 12 -8.50 4.48 4.36
CA GLU A 12 -7.42 5.16 3.64
C GLU A 12 -6.88 6.34 4.43
N THR A 13 -7.75 7.09 5.09
CA THR A 13 -7.35 8.21 5.92
C THR A 13 -6.51 7.74 7.09
N LEU A 14 -6.92 6.67 7.75
CA LEU A 14 -6.15 6.08 8.86
C LEU A 14 -4.79 5.59 8.38
N ALA A 15 -4.74 4.95 7.21
CA ALA A 15 -3.47 4.51 6.62
C ALA A 15 -2.54 5.68 6.36
N CYS A 16 -3.04 6.75 5.77
CA CYS A 16 -2.25 7.94 5.49
C CYS A 16 -1.74 8.59 6.77
N GLN A 17 -2.58 8.69 7.80
CA GLN A 17 -2.18 9.23 9.10
C GLN A 17 -1.06 8.40 9.73
N TYR A 18 -1.17 7.09 9.67
CA TYR A 18 -0.13 6.19 10.17
C TYR A 18 1.20 6.43 9.46
N LEU A 19 1.18 6.46 8.13
CA LEU A 19 2.38 6.68 7.32
C LEU A 19 3.00 8.07 7.57
N GLN A 20 2.15 9.08 7.72
CA GLN A 20 2.62 10.42 8.07
C GLN A 20 3.30 10.41 9.44
N GLY A 21 2.77 9.63 10.38
CA GLY A 21 3.40 9.44 11.68
C GLY A 21 4.77 8.80 11.60
N LEU A 22 5.04 8.02 10.55
CA LEU A 22 6.37 7.46 10.26
C LEU A 22 7.29 8.47 9.54
N GLY A 23 6.78 9.65 9.23
CA GLY A 23 7.56 10.68 8.55
C GLY A 23 7.41 10.71 7.03
N MET A 24 6.48 9.94 6.48
CA MET A 24 6.26 9.94 5.04
C MET A 24 5.40 11.11 4.59
N GLN A 25 5.71 11.65 3.41
CA GLN A 25 4.89 12.65 2.75
C GLN A 25 3.98 11.94 1.76
N ILE A 26 2.67 12.02 1.97
CA ILE A 26 1.71 11.40 1.04
C ILE A 26 1.66 12.24 -0.23
N VAL A 27 1.92 11.61 -1.37
CA VAL A 27 1.95 12.27 -2.67
C VAL A 27 0.66 12.04 -3.44
N ALA A 28 0.13 10.82 -3.38
CA ALA A 28 -1.08 10.48 -4.10
C ALA A 28 -1.81 9.33 -3.41
N ARG A 29 -3.11 9.25 -3.64
CA ARG A 29 -3.98 8.19 -3.16
C ARG A 29 -4.79 7.68 -4.33
N ASN A 30 -5.01 6.36 -4.37
CA ASN A 30 -5.88 5.74 -5.40
C ASN A 30 -5.51 6.18 -6.80
N TRP A 31 -4.21 6.12 -7.11
CA TRP A 31 -3.73 6.50 -8.43
C TRP A 31 -4.00 5.37 -9.41
N HIS A 32 -4.62 5.70 -10.55
CA HIS A 32 -5.04 4.71 -11.53
C HIS A 32 -4.19 4.73 -12.78
N PHE A 33 -3.93 3.52 -13.28
CA PHE A 33 -3.38 3.31 -14.61
C PHE A 33 -4.20 2.18 -15.26
N ARG A 34 -5.04 2.52 -16.22
CA ARG A 34 -5.99 1.58 -16.82
C ARG A 34 -6.90 0.99 -15.75
N HIS A 35 -6.86 -0.34 -15.57
CA HIS A 35 -7.66 -1.03 -14.55
C HIS A 35 -6.90 -1.24 -13.24
N TYR A 36 -5.66 -0.76 -13.16
CA TYR A 36 -4.79 -0.97 -12.02
C TYR A 36 -4.81 0.25 -11.12
N GLU A 37 -4.64 0.01 -9.84
CA GLU A 37 -4.68 1.08 -8.85
C GLU A 37 -3.52 0.94 -7.88
N LEU A 38 -2.87 2.05 -7.58
CA LEU A 38 -1.90 2.15 -6.49
C LEU A 38 -2.60 2.83 -5.32
N ASP A 39 -2.64 2.15 -4.17
CA ASP A 39 -3.39 2.63 -3.01
C ASP A 39 -2.84 3.94 -2.49
N ILE A 40 -1.55 3.97 -2.18
CA ILE A 40 -0.88 5.16 -1.63
C ILE A 40 0.50 5.26 -2.27
N ILE A 41 0.87 6.47 -2.63
CA ILE A 41 2.23 6.81 -3.07
C ILE A 41 2.74 7.87 -2.12
N ALA A 42 3.92 7.66 -1.55
CA ALA A 42 4.52 8.56 -0.58
C ALA A 42 6.00 8.76 -0.87
N LYS A 43 6.60 9.77 -0.26
CA LYS A 43 8.04 10.04 -0.37
C LYS A 43 8.65 10.17 1.01
N GLN A 44 9.86 9.62 1.16
CA GLN A 44 10.66 9.76 2.37
C GLN A 44 12.11 9.45 2.04
N HIS A 45 13.02 10.23 2.59
CA HIS A 45 14.48 10.03 2.47
C HIS A 45 14.96 9.87 1.03
N GLY A 46 14.38 10.65 0.11
CA GLY A 46 14.76 10.58 -1.31
C GLY A 46 14.27 9.37 -2.04
N GLU A 47 13.33 8.62 -1.47
CA GLU A 47 12.77 7.42 -2.07
C GLU A 47 11.28 7.58 -2.29
N ILE A 48 10.77 6.89 -3.30
CA ILE A 48 9.34 6.80 -3.55
C ILE A 48 8.86 5.48 -2.95
N HIS A 49 7.80 5.56 -2.16
CA HIS A 49 7.15 4.39 -1.56
C HIS A 49 5.80 4.18 -2.20
N VAL A 50 5.59 3.00 -2.77
CA VAL A 50 4.28 2.57 -3.26
C VAL A 50 3.75 1.58 -2.22
N ILE A 51 2.68 1.96 -1.52
CA ILE A 51 2.19 1.20 -0.38
C ILE A 51 0.87 0.54 -0.74
N GLU A 52 0.86 -0.80 -0.73
CA GLU A 52 -0.36 -1.59 -0.85
C GLU A 52 -0.97 -1.71 0.54
N VAL A 53 -2.27 -1.41 0.66
CA VAL A 53 -2.99 -1.46 1.93
C VAL A 53 -3.91 -2.68 1.94
N LYS A 54 -3.76 -3.51 2.95
CA LYS A 54 -4.59 -4.70 3.18
C LYS A 54 -5.18 -4.64 4.57
N THR A 55 -6.35 -5.27 4.72
CA THR A 55 -7.03 -5.33 6.00
C THR A 55 -7.26 -6.79 6.37
N ARG A 56 -7.21 -7.08 7.68
CA ARG A 56 -7.60 -8.37 8.21
C ARG A 56 -8.19 -8.21 9.60
N ARG A 57 -8.97 -9.19 10.05
CA ARG A 57 -9.44 -9.23 11.43
C ARG A 57 -8.40 -9.92 12.30
N SER A 58 -8.30 -9.50 13.55
CA SER A 58 -7.30 -10.05 14.48
C SER A 58 -7.52 -11.53 14.79
N ASP A 59 -8.76 -12.03 14.65
CA ASP A 59 -9.10 -13.44 14.88
C ASP A 59 -8.77 -14.33 13.67
N GLN A 60 -8.23 -13.77 12.61
CA GLN A 60 -7.83 -14.51 11.42
C GLN A 60 -6.33 -14.40 11.22
N TYR A 61 -5.65 -15.55 11.21
CA TYR A 61 -4.25 -15.57 10.83
C TYR A 61 -4.18 -15.80 9.32
N ILE A 62 -3.55 -14.86 8.64
CA ILE A 62 -3.33 -14.94 7.20
C ILE A 62 -1.85 -14.67 6.95
N GLU A 63 -1.21 -15.59 6.22
CA GLU A 63 0.17 -15.37 5.81
C GLU A 63 0.27 -14.11 4.93
N ILE A 64 1.33 -13.35 5.06
CA ILE A 64 1.53 -12.15 4.25
C ILE A 64 1.53 -12.50 2.77
N SER A 65 2.12 -13.63 2.39
CA SER A 65 2.14 -14.11 1.02
C SER A 65 0.75 -14.36 0.45
N ASP A 66 -0.24 -14.63 1.32
CA ASP A 66 -1.63 -14.85 0.90
C ASP A 66 -2.43 -13.55 0.84
N LEU A 67 -1.94 -12.48 1.48
CA LEU A 67 -2.58 -11.18 1.43
C LEU A 67 -2.38 -10.52 0.06
N VAL A 68 -1.22 -10.73 -0.56
CA VAL A 68 -0.92 -10.14 -1.87
C VAL A 68 -0.43 -11.24 -2.80
N ARG A 69 -1.26 -11.58 -3.75
CA ARG A 69 -0.95 -12.64 -4.71
C ARG A 69 -0.03 -12.14 -5.82
N ARG A 70 0.67 -13.08 -6.47
CA ARG A 70 1.61 -12.75 -7.55
C ARG A 70 0.99 -11.92 -8.66
N ALA A 71 -0.22 -12.24 -9.07
CA ALA A 71 -0.92 -11.48 -10.11
C ALA A 71 -1.14 -10.02 -9.69
N GLN A 72 -1.42 -9.78 -8.42
CA GLN A 72 -1.59 -8.43 -7.89
C GLN A 72 -0.26 -7.69 -7.86
N ILE A 73 0.83 -8.37 -7.50
CA ILE A 73 2.16 -7.78 -7.51
C ILE A 73 2.52 -7.32 -8.93
N GLU A 74 2.22 -8.13 -9.93
CA GLU A 74 2.47 -7.77 -11.33
C GLU A 74 1.69 -6.53 -11.76
N ARG A 75 0.44 -6.39 -11.30
CA ARG A 75 -0.37 -5.20 -11.56
C ARG A 75 0.21 -3.97 -10.88
N ILE A 76 0.64 -4.11 -9.64
CA ILE A 76 1.29 -3.03 -8.89
C ILE A 76 2.55 -2.58 -9.61
N LEU A 77 3.36 -3.52 -10.10
CA LEU A 77 4.57 -3.21 -10.86
C LEU A 77 4.25 -2.43 -12.14
N SER A 78 3.24 -2.86 -12.90
CA SER A 78 2.86 -2.17 -14.13
C SER A 78 2.38 -0.76 -13.84
N ALA A 79 1.56 -0.58 -12.82
CA ALA A 79 1.07 0.74 -12.43
C ALA A 79 2.21 1.62 -11.89
N THR A 80 3.14 1.04 -11.13
CA THR A 80 4.30 1.75 -10.61
C THR A 80 5.18 2.25 -11.73
N GLN A 81 5.43 1.41 -12.74
CA GLN A 81 6.22 1.81 -13.91
C GLN A 81 5.53 2.96 -14.65
N ALA A 82 4.21 2.89 -14.81
CA ALA A 82 3.45 3.95 -15.45
C ALA A 82 3.55 5.26 -14.66
N TYR A 83 3.50 5.18 -13.32
CA TYR A 83 3.66 6.37 -12.48
C TYR A 83 5.04 7.01 -12.66
N VAL A 84 6.07 6.18 -12.59
CA VAL A 84 7.46 6.66 -12.76
C VAL A 84 7.65 7.33 -14.12
N GLU A 85 7.11 6.74 -15.17
CA GLU A 85 7.22 7.31 -16.52
C GLU A 85 6.40 8.59 -16.66
N THR A 86 5.19 8.63 -16.11
CA THR A 86 4.30 9.79 -16.21
C THR A 86 4.92 11.02 -15.56
N TYR A 87 5.53 10.84 -14.40
CA TYR A 87 6.06 11.95 -13.60
C TYR A 87 7.58 12.09 -13.69
N HIS A 88 8.22 11.30 -14.56
CA HIS A 88 9.67 11.34 -14.79
C HIS A 88 10.46 11.19 -13.50
N CYS A 89 10.06 10.26 -12.67
CA CYS A 89 10.70 10.02 -11.38
C CYS A 89 12.07 9.39 -11.57
N THR A 90 13.04 9.85 -10.80
CA THR A 90 14.42 9.33 -10.80
C THR A 90 14.80 8.68 -9.48
N GLU A 91 13.98 8.87 -8.45
CA GLU A 91 14.24 8.31 -7.12
C GLU A 91 14.08 6.78 -7.14
N PRO A 92 14.79 6.07 -6.26
CA PRO A 92 14.50 4.65 -6.04
C PRO A 92 13.06 4.45 -5.60
N VAL A 93 12.46 3.33 -6.00
CA VAL A 93 11.08 2.99 -5.66
C VAL A 93 11.07 1.74 -4.81
N LEU A 94 10.37 1.80 -3.69
CA LEU A 94 10.15 0.67 -2.79
C LEU A 94 8.67 0.31 -2.81
N LEU A 95 8.39 -1.00 -2.83
CA LEU A 95 7.03 -1.51 -2.77
C LEU A 95 6.77 -2.04 -1.37
N ASP A 96 5.92 -1.34 -0.64
CA ASP A 96 5.63 -1.61 0.77
C ASP A 96 4.24 -2.20 0.96
N LEU A 97 4.05 -2.86 2.09
CA LEU A 97 2.75 -3.40 2.49
C LEU A 97 2.37 -2.81 3.86
N LEU A 98 1.18 -2.26 3.95
CA LEU A 98 0.58 -1.84 5.22
C LEU A 98 -0.64 -2.70 5.49
N VAL A 99 -0.61 -3.42 6.60
CA VAL A 99 -1.74 -4.25 7.03
C VAL A 99 -2.47 -3.55 8.16
N ILE A 100 -3.77 -3.32 7.95
CA ILE A 100 -4.66 -2.76 8.97
C ILE A 100 -5.38 -3.92 9.63
N ILE A 101 -5.20 -4.05 10.93
CA ILE A 101 -5.78 -5.15 11.72
C ILE A 101 -6.90 -4.59 12.56
N THR A 102 -8.10 -5.12 12.37
CA THR A 102 -9.28 -4.69 13.12
C THR A 102 -9.64 -5.70 14.19
N ASN A 103 -10.05 -5.21 15.34
CA ASN A 103 -10.55 -6.03 16.44
C ASN A 103 -11.59 -5.23 17.25
N ALA A 104 -12.18 -5.87 18.25
CA ALA A 104 -13.23 -5.24 19.06
C ALA A 104 -12.72 -4.02 19.85
N ALA A 105 -11.42 -3.97 20.12
CA ALA A 105 -10.81 -2.89 20.88
C ALA A 105 -10.34 -1.73 20.01
N GLY A 106 -10.28 -1.91 18.68
CA GLY A 106 -9.85 -0.86 17.78
C GLY A 106 -9.06 -1.38 16.57
N THR A 107 -8.09 -0.57 16.15
CA THR A 107 -7.32 -0.81 14.93
C THR A 107 -5.83 -0.82 15.26
N GLU A 108 -5.13 -1.80 14.70
CA GLU A 108 -3.68 -1.90 14.79
C GLU A 108 -3.09 -1.89 13.37
N PHE A 109 -1.81 -1.54 13.27
CA PHE A 109 -1.12 -1.46 11.99
C PHE A 109 0.15 -2.30 12.02
N GLU A 110 0.41 -3.01 10.93
CA GLU A 110 1.70 -3.67 10.69
C GLU A 110 2.26 -3.15 9.38
N PHE A 111 3.43 -2.56 9.41
CA PHE A 111 4.07 -2.01 8.23
C PHE A 111 5.27 -2.85 7.82
N TYR A 112 5.31 -3.25 6.56
CA TYR A 112 6.36 -4.08 5.99
C TYR A 112 7.03 -3.30 4.86
N PRO A 113 8.13 -2.59 5.14
CA PRO A 113 8.84 -1.85 4.10
C PRO A 113 9.53 -2.81 3.14
N ASP A 114 9.54 -2.46 1.86
CA ASP A 114 10.18 -3.24 0.80
C ASP A 114 9.70 -4.70 0.80
N ALA A 115 8.40 -4.89 1.01
CA ALA A 115 7.79 -6.19 1.27
C ALA A 115 7.88 -7.14 0.06
N PHE A 116 8.01 -6.60 -1.15
CA PHE A 116 7.97 -7.39 -2.37
C PHE A 116 9.33 -7.45 -3.08
N HIS A 117 10.39 -7.13 -2.35
CA HIS A 117 11.75 -7.08 -2.90
C HIS A 117 12.16 -8.37 -3.61
N ASP A 118 11.90 -9.52 -2.97
CA ASP A 118 12.28 -10.83 -3.50
C ASP A 118 11.32 -11.37 -4.55
N SER A 119 10.30 -10.60 -4.91
CA SER A 119 9.30 -11.02 -5.91
C SER A 119 9.67 -10.59 -7.33
N PHE A 120 10.78 -9.87 -7.48
CA PHE A 120 11.17 -9.27 -8.77
C PHE A 120 12.50 -9.76 -9.30
#